data_decbb70ddb26f19acddd7b97921f8f1e
#
_entry.id   decbb70ddb26f19acddd7b97921f8f1e
#
_cell.length_a   1.000
_cell.length_b   1.000
_cell.length_c   1.000
_cell.angle_alpha   90.00
_cell.angle_beta   90.00
_cell.angle_gamma   90.00
#
_symmetry.space_group_name_H-M   'P 1'
#
loop_
_entity.id
_entity.type
_entity.pdbx_description
1 polymer ?
#
loop_
_entity_poly.entity_id
_entity_poly.type
_entity_poly.pdbx_seq_one_letter_code
_entity_poly.pdbx_strand_id
1 'polypeptide(L)'
;MQDVLNHLSRQLRSFTLALCLGLTLLLTACGDSVSMLTGDYVEDTVAVVHTLQTTLALPADAEGLQDSEREAHDLINDYMSRYRPQPRVNGLSSFTTMQTALNSLQGHYNTYTNRPVPDDLRARVDKELGKAEKAVLRGT
;
A
#
# COMPACT_ATOMS: atom_id res chain seq x y z
N MET A 1 25.76 16.77 54.55
CA MET A 1 25.79 15.46 53.90
C MET A 1 24.42 15.03 53.34
N GLN A 2 23.31 15.41 53.99
CA GLN A 2 21.94 15.11 53.50
C GLN A 2 21.52 15.91 52.25
N ASP A 3 21.98 17.14 52.11
CA ASP A 3 21.61 18.00 50.97
C ASP A 3 22.22 17.53 49.65
N VAL A 4 23.42 16.94 49.69
CA VAL A 4 24.10 16.37 48.50
C VAL A 4 23.40 15.09 48.01
N LEU A 5 22.91 14.26 48.93
CA LEU A 5 22.15 13.05 48.59
C LEU A 5 20.79 13.38 47.98
N ASN A 6 20.12 14.42 48.47
CA ASN A 6 18.84 14.89 47.93
C ASN A 6 19.01 15.52 46.53
N HIS A 7 20.12 16.21 46.28
CA HIS A 7 20.41 16.76 44.94
C HIS A 7 20.74 15.67 43.94
N LEU A 8 21.50 14.62 44.32
CA LEU A 8 21.77 13.48 43.43
C LEU A 8 20.52 12.69 43.08
N SER A 9 19.65 12.44 44.06
CA SER A 9 18.41 11.67 43.82
C SER A 9 17.43 12.43 42.92
N ARG A 10 17.44 13.77 42.98
CA ARG A 10 16.59 14.63 42.15
C ARG A 10 17.11 14.67 40.68
N GLN A 11 18.41 14.69 40.51
CA GLN A 11 19.03 14.61 39.18
C GLN A 11 18.83 13.24 38.55
N LEU A 12 18.96 12.12 39.30
CA LEU A 12 18.71 10.77 38.80
C LEU A 12 17.25 10.60 38.36
N ARG A 13 16.29 11.16 39.10
CA ARG A 13 14.85 11.06 38.71
C ARG A 13 14.54 11.85 37.44
N SER A 14 15.20 12.96 37.19
CA SER A 14 15.05 13.73 35.96
C SER A 14 15.67 13.00 34.76
N PHE A 15 16.80 12.33 34.94
CA PHE A 15 17.43 11.53 33.87
C PHE A 15 16.64 10.29 33.52
N THR A 16 16.05 9.60 34.50
CA THR A 16 15.19 8.42 34.21
C THR A 16 13.89 8.81 33.52
N LEU A 17 13.27 9.96 33.91
CA LEU A 17 12.07 10.43 33.20
C LEU A 17 12.36 10.88 31.78
N ALA A 18 13.48 11.56 31.53
CA ALA A 18 13.90 11.96 30.18
C ALA A 18 14.28 10.75 29.31
N LEU A 19 14.89 9.70 29.88
CA LEU A 19 15.25 8.49 29.18
C LEU A 19 14.01 7.66 28.80
N CYS A 20 13.01 7.59 29.69
CA CYS A 20 11.75 6.90 29.40
C CYS A 20 10.92 7.64 28.34
N LEU A 21 10.90 8.98 28.35
CA LEU A 21 10.21 9.79 27.35
C LEU A 21 10.89 9.69 25.97
N GLY A 22 12.22 9.63 25.94
CA GLY A 22 12.99 9.45 24.71
C GLY A 22 12.82 8.06 24.09
N LEU A 23 12.70 7.02 24.93
CA LEU A 23 12.54 5.64 24.45
C LEU A 23 11.13 5.37 23.88
N THR A 24 10.10 6.06 24.37
CA THR A 24 8.74 5.95 23.82
C THR A 24 8.59 6.62 22.46
N LEU A 25 9.40 7.63 22.14
CA LEU A 25 9.41 8.30 20.83
C LEU A 25 10.14 7.48 19.75
N LEU A 26 11.02 6.54 20.14
CA LEU A 26 11.72 5.67 19.19
C LEU A 26 10.86 4.46 18.73
N LEU A 27 9.78 4.16 19.43
CA LEU A 27 8.88 3.05 19.09
C LEU A 27 7.81 3.41 18.02
N THR A 28 7.68 4.71 17.69
CA THR A 28 6.77 5.17 16.63
C THR A 28 7.45 5.33 15.27
N ALA A 29 8.73 4.94 15.13
CA ALA A 29 9.47 4.99 13.86
C ALA A 29 9.54 3.65 13.12
N CYS A 30 8.69 2.66 13.47
CA CYS A 30 8.28 1.67 12.48
C CYS A 30 7.28 2.39 11.58
N GLY A 31 7.75 2.84 10.42
CA GLY A 31 6.87 3.19 9.32
C GLY A 31 6.09 1.94 8.93
N ASP A 32 4.98 1.70 9.62
CA ASP A 32 3.91 0.94 9.04
C ASP A 32 3.48 1.74 7.81
N SER A 33 3.89 1.28 6.63
CA SER A 33 3.05 1.46 5.47
C SER A 33 1.72 0.84 5.89
N VAL A 34 0.77 1.68 6.29
CA VAL A 34 -0.59 1.24 6.61
C VAL A 34 -1.08 0.62 5.32
N SER A 35 -0.99 -0.72 5.26
CA SER A 35 -1.52 -1.46 4.12
C SER A 35 -2.97 -1.05 4.00
N MET A 36 -3.37 -0.47 2.87
CA MET A 36 -4.77 -0.13 2.59
C MET A 36 -5.67 -1.39 2.57
N LEU A 37 -5.04 -2.57 2.65
CA LEU A 37 -5.71 -3.85 2.57
C LEU A 37 -6.20 -4.31 3.95
N THR A 38 -7.50 -4.57 4.04
CA THR A 38 -8.19 -5.03 5.27
C THR A 38 -7.99 -6.52 5.56
N GLY A 39 -7.73 -7.32 4.52
CA GLY A 39 -7.68 -8.78 4.55
C GLY A 39 -9.00 -9.44 4.10
N ASP A 40 -10.04 -8.66 3.83
CA ASP A 40 -11.22 -9.14 3.12
C ASP A 40 -10.98 -9.07 1.61
N TYR A 41 -11.08 -10.21 0.94
CA TYR A 41 -10.76 -10.30 -0.48
C TYR A 41 -11.67 -9.45 -1.36
N VAL A 42 -12.95 -9.36 -1.04
CA VAL A 42 -13.92 -8.59 -1.83
C VAL A 42 -13.67 -7.10 -1.64
N GLU A 43 -13.58 -6.65 -0.40
CA GLU A 43 -13.31 -5.24 -0.06
C GLU A 43 -11.99 -4.78 -0.64
N ASP A 44 -10.92 -5.56 -0.46
CA ASP A 44 -9.59 -5.23 -0.93
C ASP A 44 -9.53 -5.18 -2.47
N THR A 45 -10.20 -6.12 -3.16
CA THR A 45 -10.25 -6.12 -4.62
C THR A 45 -10.94 -4.86 -5.15
N VAL A 46 -12.07 -4.49 -4.58
CA VAL A 46 -12.80 -3.27 -4.98
C VAL A 46 -11.96 -2.02 -4.69
N ALA A 47 -11.36 -1.93 -3.51
CA ALA A 47 -10.51 -0.80 -3.13
C ALA A 47 -9.31 -0.63 -4.08
N VAL A 48 -8.62 -1.73 -4.40
CA VAL A 48 -7.48 -1.74 -5.34
C VAL A 48 -7.93 -1.34 -6.74
N VAL A 49 -9.05 -1.86 -7.23
CA VAL A 49 -9.60 -1.48 -8.54
C VAL A 49 -9.83 0.02 -8.60
N HIS A 50 -10.55 0.60 -7.63
CA HIS A 50 -10.86 2.03 -7.61
C HIS A 50 -9.60 2.90 -7.51
N THR A 51 -8.63 2.52 -6.68
CA THR A 51 -7.36 3.24 -6.56
C THR A 51 -6.59 3.25 -7.88
N LEU A 52 -6.46 2.09 -8.52
CA LEU A 52 -5.76 1.98 -9.80
C LEU A 52 -6.47 2.72 -10.93
N GLN A 53 -7.80 2.66 -11.00
CA GLN A 53 -8.57 3.42 -11.98
C GLN A 53 -8.42 4.94 -11.78
N THR A 54 -8.39 5.41 -10.52
CA THR A 54 -8.14 6.81 -10.19
C THR A 54 -6.74 7.24 -10.64
N THR A 55 -5.72 6.44 -10.36
CA THR A 55 -4.34 6.70 -10.81
C THR A 55 -4.24 6.74 -12.34
N LEU A 56 -4.86 5.75 -13.02
CA LEU A 56 -4.88 5.69 -14.48
C LEU A 56 -5.64 6.85 -15.14
N ALA A 57 -6.59 7.47 -14.44
CA ALA A 57 -7.34 8.62 -14.94
C ALA A 57 -6.56 9.94 -14.84
N LEU A 58 -5.43 9.99 -14.13
CA LEU A 58 -4.62 11.19 -14.02
C LEU A 58 -4.04 11.58 -15.38
N PRO A 59 -4.04 12.89 -15.73
CA PRO A 59 -3.34 13.39 -16.91
C PRO A 59 -1.84 13.10 -16.85
N ALA A 60 -1.20 12.93 -18.00
CA ALA A 60 0.22 12.63 -18.09
C ALA A 60 1.13 13.75 -17.53
N ASP A 61 0.61 14.96 -17.44
CA ASP A 61 1.27 16.16 -16.89
C ASP A 61 0.77 16.51 -15.48
N ALA A 62 -0.01 15.64 -14.83
CA ALA A 62 -0.53 15.89 -13.49
C ALA A 62 0.62 16.00 -12.47
N GLU A 63 0.53 17.01 -11.61
CA GLU A 63 1.40 17.11 -10.45
C GLU A 63 1.17 15.90 -9.53
N GLY A 64 2.26 15.24 -9.12
CA GLY A 64 2.19 14.04 -8.26
C GLY A 64 1.86 12.74 -9.00
N LEU A 65 1.78 12.70 -10.34
CA LEU A 65 1.55 11.47 -11.09
C LEU A 65 2.56 10.38 -10.74
N GLN A 66 3.84 10.71 -10.66
CA GLN A 66 4.89 9.74 -10.35
C GLN A 66 4.77 9.17 -8.93
N ASP A 67 4.31 9.97 -7.97
CA ASP A 67 4.06 9.51 -6.62
C ASP A 67 2.86 8.56 -6.58
N SER A 68 1.78 8.92 -7.27
CA SER A 68 0.58 8.07 -7.40
C SER A 68 0.88 6.75 -8.13
N GLU A 69 1.72 6.76 -9.16
CA GLU A 69 2.14 5.53 -9.86
C GLU A 69 3.03 4.64 -8.97
N ARG A 70 3.89 5.24 -8.13
CA ARG A 70 4.69 4.50 -7.15
C ARG A 70 3.80 3.85 -6.10
N GLU A 71 2.86 4.59 -5.54
CA GLU A 71 1.87 4.06 -4.58
C GLU A 71 1.03 2.94 -5.20
N ALA A 72 0.61 3.10 -6.45
CA ALA A 72 -0.10 2.06 -7.20
C ALA A 72 0.75 0.80 -7.38
N HIS A 73 2.05 0.95 -7.69
CA HIS A 73 2.99 -0.17 -7.80
C HIS A 73 3.13 -0.93 -6.47
N ASP A 74 3.28 -0.21 -5.36
CA ASP A 74 3.38 -0.80 -4.03
C ASP A 74 2.09 -1.52 -3.64
N LEU A 75 0.93 -0.92 -3.92
CA LEU A 75 -0.38 -1.52 -3.67
C LEU A 75 -0.58 -2.81 -4.48
N ILE A 76 -0.13 -2.85 -5.74
CA ILE A 76 -0.14 -4.06 -6.56
C ILE A 76 0.69 -5.17 -5.91
N ASN A 77 1.89 -4.85 -5.44
CA ASN A 77 2.77 -5.82 -4.77
C ASN A 77 2.12 -6.37 -3.50
N ASP A 78 1.53 -5.51 -2.67
CA ASP A 78 0.85 -5.90 -1.44
C ASP A 78 -0.35 -6.81 -1.72
N TYR A 79 -1.20 -6.44 -2.67
CA TYR A 79 -2.35 -7.25 -3.06
C TYR A 79 -1.93 -8.62 -3.59
N MET A 80 -0.97 -8.67 -4.50
CA MET A 80 -0.48 -9.92 -5.08
C MET A 80 0.20 -10.81 -4.05
N SER A 81 1.01 -10.26 -3.14
CA SER A 81 1.68 -11.02 -2.08
C SER A 81 0.68 -11.62 -1.09
N ARG A 82 -0.42 -10.93 -0.82
CA ARG A 82 -1.46 -11.37 0.11
C ARG A 82 -2.34 -12.47 -0.48
N TYR A 83 -2.80 -12.31 -1.73
CA TYR A 83 -3.87 -13.14 -2.29
C TYR A 83 -3.40 -14.28 -3.19
N ARG A 84 -2.26 -14.14 -3.88
CA ARG A 84 -1.71 -15.21 -4.71
C ARG A 84 -1.46 -16.53 -3.96
N PRO A 85 -0.96 -16.53 -2.71
CA PRO A 85 -0.74 -17.76 -1.96
C PRO A 85 -2.01 -18.42 -1.43
N GLN A 86 -3.17 -17.75 -1.51
CA GLN A 86 -4.40 -18.25 -0.91
C GLN A 86 -5.15 -19.20 -1.87
N PRO A 87 -5.27 -20.52 -1.58
CA PRO A 87 -5.93 -21.48 -2.47
C PRO A 87 -7.39 -21.16 -2.73
N ARG A 88 -8.07 -20.48 -1.78
CA ARG A 88 -9.48 -20.07 -1.90
C ARG A 88 -9.69 -18.95 -2.90
N VAL A 89 -8.65 -18.16 -3.17
CA VAL A 89 -8.69 -16.96 -3.99
C VAL A 89 -8.10 -17.21 -5.37
N ASN A 90 -6.94 -17.88 -5.44
CA ASN A 90 -6.19 -17.98 -6.70
C ASN A 90 -6.91 -18.77 -7.83
N GLY A 91 -7.92 -19.55 -7.47
CA GLY A 91 -8.79 -20.25 -8.43
C GLY A 91 -10.01 -19.46 -8.91
N LEU A 92 -10.27 -18.26 -8.35
CA LEU A 92 -11.41 -17.44 -8.73
C LEU A 92 -11.17 -16.72 -10.06
N SER A 93 -12.22 -16.59 -10.86
CA SER A 93 -12.14 -15.84 -12.13
C SER A 93 -11.88 -14.36 -11.91
N SER A 94 -12.37 -13.79 -10.81
CA SER A 94 -12.07 -12.43 -10.37
C SER A 94 -10.58 -12.23 -10.13
N PHE A 95 -9.93 -13.17 -9.42
CA PHE A 95 -8.49 -13.08 -9.16
C PHE A 95 -7.66 -13.24 -10.43
N THR A 96 -8.00 -14.20 -11.30
CA THR A 96 -7.30 -14.40 -12.58
C THR A 96 -7.38 -13.15 -13.46
N THR A 97 -8.55 -12.52 -13.53
CA THR A 97 -8.75 -11.28 -14.28
C THR A 97 -7.97 -10.11 -13.64
N MET A 98 -8.04 -9.98 -12.33
CA MET A 98 -7.25 -8.99 -11.58
C MET A 98 -5.76 -9.18 -11.82
N GLN A 99 -5.25 -10.39 -11.68
CA GLN A 99 -3.84 -10.72 -11.91
C GLN A 99 -3.37 -10.33 -13.32
N THR A 100 -4.21 -10.50 -14.33
CA THR A 100 -3.89 -10.10 -15.71
C THR A 100 -3.70 -8.60 -15.84
N ALA A 101 -4.61 -7.81 -15.26
CA ALA A 101 -4.51 -6.35 -15.22
C ALA A 101 -3.27 -5.88 -14.46
N LEU A 102 -3.08 -6.41 -13.24
CA LEU A 102 -1.98 -6.04 -12.37
C LEU A 102 -0.60 -6.38 -12.96
N ASN A 103 -0.43 -7.57 -13.55
CA ASN A 103 0.82 -7.94 -14.21
C ASN A 103 1.16 -7.02 -15.39
N SER A 104 0.14 -6.54 -16.12
CA SER A 104 0.35 -5.61 -17.23
C SER A 104 0.85 -4.23 -16.74
N LEU A 105 0.27 -3.70 -15.66
CA LEU A 105 0.74 -2.46 -15.03
C LEU A 105 2.11 -2.61 -14.41
N GLN A 106 2.34 -3.69 -13.67
CA GLN A 106 3.62 -3.96 -13.02
C GLN A 106 4.74 -4.10 -14.05
N GLY A 107 4.47 -4.75 -15.19
CA GLY A 107 5.41 -4.85 -16.31
C GLY A 107 5.78 -3.48 -16.87
N HIS A 108 4.82 -2.55 -16.97
CA HIS A 108 5.08 -1.17 -17.40
C HIS A 108 5.91 -0.42 -16.35
N TYR A 109 5.50 -0.40 -15.09
CA TYR A 109 6.18 0.32 -14.02
C TYR A 109 7.63 -0.17 -13.80
N ASN A 110 7.87 -1.46 -13.88
CA ASN A 110 9.21 -2.03 -13.76
C ASN A 110 10.14 -1.70 -14.93
N THR A 111 9.55 -1.52 -16.13
CA THR A 111 10.33 -1.27 -17.35
C THR A 111 10.53 0.23 -17.61
N TYR A 112 9.56 1.06 -17.25
CA TYR A 112 9.50 2.46 -17.60
C TYR A 112 9.22 3.35 -16.40
N THR A 113 10.17 3.44 -15.48
CA THR A 113 10.04 4.09 -14.16
C THR A 113 9.62 5.58 -14.22
N ASN A 114 9.79 6.26 -15.36
CA ASN A 114 9.50 7.69 -15.52
C ASN A 114 8.65 7.98 -16.77
N ARG A 115 7.88 7.03 -17.24
CA ARG A 115 7.01 7.21 -18.39
C ARG A 115 5.57 6.95 -18.00
N PRO A 116 4.64 7.87 -18.34
CA PRO A 116 3.22 7.66 -18.10
C PRO A 116 2.74 6.38 -18.81
N VAL A 117 1.73 5.75 -18.24
CA VAL A 117 1.10 4.56 -18.82
C VAL A 117 0.51 4.93 -20.19
N PRO A 118 0.86 4.22 -21.29
CA PRO A 118 0.30 4.50 -22.63
C PRO A 118 -1.22 4.35 -22.66
N ASP A 119 -1.90 5.12 -23.49
CA ASP A 119 -3.37 5.16 -23.54
C ASP A 119 -4.01 3.81 -23.89
N ASP A 120 -3.41 3.04 -24.76
CA ASP A 120 -3.87 1.69 -25.13
C ASP A 120 -3.74 0.70 -23.96
N LEU A 121 -2.65 0.77 -23.22
CA LEU A 121 -2.46 -0.03 -22.01
C LEU A 121 -3.44 0.42 -20.92
N ARG A 122 -3.60 1.72 -20.72
CA ARG A 122 -4.54 2.33 -19.76
C ARG A 122 -5.96 1.83 -20.02
N ALA A 123 -6.45 1.96 -21.25
CA ALA A 123 -7.83 1.54 -21.62
C ALA A 123 -8.04 0.03 -21.44
N ARG A 124 -7.03 -0.79 -21.77
CA ARG A 124 -7.09 -2.23 -21.59
C ARG A 124 -7.14 -2.61 -20.12
N VAL A 125 -6.26 -2.04 -19.32
CA VAL A 125 -6.19 -2.33 -17.88
C VAL A 125 -7.46 -1.88 -17.17
N ASP A 126 -7.95 -0.68 -17.45
CA ASP A 126 -9.21 -0.17 -16.89
C ASP A 126 -10.39 -1.14 -17.16
N LYS A 127 -10.49 -1.61 -18.40
CA LYS A 127 -11.50 -2.61 -18.76
C LYS A 127 -11.36 -3.93 -18.00
N GLU A 128 -10.16 -4.44 -17.80
CA GLU A 128 -9.93 -5.69 -17.06
C GLU A 128 -10.18 -5.49 -15.55
N LEU A 129 -9.81 -4.34 -14.98
CA LEU A 129 -10.14 -3.98 -13.60
C LEU A 129 -11.65 -3.96 -13.38
N GLY A 130 -12.42 -3.32 -14.25
CA GLY A 130 -13.88 -3.32 -14.16
C GLY A 130 -14.53 -4.69 -14.33
N LYS A 131 -13.90 -5.63 -15.07
CA LYS A 131 -14.36 -7.03 -15.14
C LYS A 131 -14.07 -7.77 -13.83
N ALA A 132 -12.88 -7.58 -13.24
CA ALA A 132 -12.50 -8.18 -11.98
C ALA A 132 -13.43 -7.75 -10.84
N GLU A 133 -13.75 -6.47 -10.76
CA GLU A 133 -14.71 -5.92 -9.80
C GLU A 133 -16.09 -6.58 -9.93
N LYS A 134 -16.63 -6.64 -11.15
CA LYS A 134 -17.93 -7.29 -11.40
C LYS A 134 -17.91 -8.77 -11.05
N ALA A 135 -16.79 -9.45 -11.26
CA ALA A 135 -16.65 -10.87 -10.94
C ALA A 135 -16.56 -11.09 -9.43
N VAL A 136 -15.75 -10.30 -8.71
CA VAL A 136 -15.61 -10.42 -7.26
C VAL A 136 -16.92 -10.14 -6.52
N LEU A 137 -17.69 -9.13 -6.97
CA LEU A 137 -19.00 -8.80 -6.40
C LEU A 137 -20.06 -9.90 -6.66
N ARG A 138 -19.87 -10.75 -7.66
CA ARG A 138 -20.70 -11.94 -7.90
C ARG A 138 -20.22 -13.19 -7.17
N GLY A 139 -19.07 -13.13 -6.51
CA GLY A 139 -18.48 -14.27 -5.81
C GLY A 139 -17.79 -15.30 -6.73
N THR A 140 -17.29 -14.87 -7.89
CA THR A 140 -16.66 -15.75 -8.88
C THR A 140 -15.22 -15.41 -9.18
#